data_10576e2fc72dbd9eb337e404bf98f4c2
#
_entry.id   10576e2fc72dbd9eb337e404bf98f4c2
#
_cell.length_a   1.000
_cell.length_b   1.000
_cell.length_c   1.000
_cell.angle_alpha   90.00
_cell.angle_beta   90.00
_cell.angle_gamma   90.00
#
_symmetry.space_group_name_H-M   'P 1'
#
loop_
_entity.id
_entity.type
_entity.pdbx_description
1 polymer ?
#
loop_
_entity_poly.entity_id
_entity_poly.type
_entity_poly.pdbx_seq_one_letter_code
_entity_poly.pdbx_strand_id
1 'polypeptide(L)'
;MMPDASLNVIDNSRSRADAIKNRALLLATAKRLFAEQKVADVTMSAVADAAGVGKGTLYRHFENKFELSMALLDEDQRDLQDRTLHRIRDEGGTIETLKWFIAEVLLFTERNSELLCAGAGENGPVGSLAHPAHWWWRVTLRGLVAQINAACNADYVADAIFILLDVHNVYFLRQDRGYSLEQVMNNMQVMVENMLR
;
A
#
# COMPACT_ATOMS: atom_id res chain seq x y z
N MET A 1 -14.55 -14.43 -48.99
CA MET A 1 -14.28 -15.32 -47.87
C MET A 1 -13.86 -14.40 -46.71
N MET A 2 -14.81 -14.05 -45.84
CA MET A 2 -14.55 -13.18 -44.70
C MET A 2 -13.88 -13.98 -43.56
N PRO A 3 -12.84 -13.49 -42.89
CA PRO A 3 -12.22 -14.20 -41.79
C PRO A 3 -13.20 -14.19 -40.58
N ASP A 4 -13.32 -15.36 -39.96
CA ASP A 4 -14.21 -15.66 -38.85
C ASP A 4 -13.82 -14.82 -37.60
N ALA A 5 -14.60 -13.78 -37.30
CA ALA A 5 -14.42 -12.91 -36.15
C ALA A 5 -14.68 -13.64 -34.80
N SER A 6 -15.31 -14.82 -34.82
CA SER A 6 -15.67 -15.58 -33.62
C SER A 6 -14.47 -16.26 -32.96
N LEU A 7 -13.46 -16.68 -33.73
CA LEU A 7 -12.24 -17.32 -33.21
C LEU A 7 -11.38 -16.36 -32.36
N ASN A 8 -11.31 -15.07 -32.73
CA ASN A 8 -10.54 -14.06 -31.99
C ASN A 8 -11.15 -13.70 -30.61
N VAL A 9 -12.47 -13.80 -30.45
CA VAL A 9 -13.15 -13.50 -29.19
C VAL A 9 -12.97 -14.63 -28.16
N ILE A 10 -13.00 -15.89 -28.61
CA ILE A 10 -12.81 -17.06 -27.74
C ILE A 10 -11.36 -17.15 -27.25
N ASP A 11 -10.38 -16.87 -28.09
CA ASP A 11 -8.96 -16.89 -27.71
C ASP A 11 -8.60 -15.77 -26.71
N ASN A 12 -9.19 -14.58 -26.87
CA ASN A 12 -8.99 -13.46 -25.96
C ASN A 12 -9.66 -13.68 -24.58
N SER A 13 -10.76 -14.41 -24.50
CA SER A 13 -11.43 -14.75 -23.24
C SER A 13 -10.65 -15.81 -22.44
N ARG A 14 -10.12 -16.82 -23.10
CA ARG A 14 -9.22 -17.83 -22.50
C ARG A 14 -7.94 -17.21 -21.98
N SER A 15 -7.30 -16.38 -22.78
CA SER A 15 -6.07 -15.66 -22.39
C SER A 15 -6.27 -14.77 -21.16
N ARG A 16 -7.44 -14.10 -21.03
CA ARG A 16 -7.79 -13.33 -19.83
C ARG A 16 -8.03 -14.20 -18.60
N ALA A 17 -8.76 -15.30 -18.76
CA ALA A 17 -9.03 -16.24 -17.65
C ALA A 17 -7.73 -16.87 -17.13
N ASP A 18 -6.81 -17.25 -18.03
CA ASP A 18 -5.51 -17.80 -17.67
C ASP A 18 -4.62 -16.74 -16.97
N ALA A 19 -4.68 -15.49 -17.42
CA ALA A 19 -3.96 -14.39 -16.76
C ALA A 19 -4.48 -14.16 -15.33
N ILE A 20 -5.78 -14.12 -15.10
CA ILE A 20 -6.39 -13.99 -13.78
C ILE A 20 -5.97 -15.15 -12.88
N LYS A 21 -6.05 -16.39 -13.39
CA LYS A 21 -5.67 -17.59 -12.65
C LYS A 21 -4.19 -17.59 -12.27
N ASN A 22 -3.30 -17.22 -13.20
CA ASN A 22 -1.88 -17.13 -12.95
C ASN A 22 -1.54 -16.04 -11.93
N ARG A 23 -2.21 -14.87 -12.00
CA ARG A 23 -2.03 -13.80 -11.00
C ARG A 23 -2.42 -14.26 -9.60
N ALA A 24 -3.58 -14.92 -9.45
CA ALA A 24 -4.04 -15.43 -8.17
C ALA A 24 -3.09 -16.51 -7.62
N LEU A 25 -2.59 -17.42 -8.47
CA LEU A 25 -1.63 -18.45 -8.10
C LEU A 25 -0.31 -17.84 -7.61
N LEU A 26 0.21 -16.83 -8.31
CA LEU A 26 1.42 -16.11 -7.93
C LEU A 26 1.28 -15.43 -6.58
N LEU A 27 0.15 -14.73 -6.33
CA LEU A 27 -0.13 -14.09 -5.04
C LEU A 27 -0.25 -15.11 -3.91
N ALA A 28 -1.00 -16.21 -4.10
CA ALA A 28 -1.13 -17.26 -3.10
C ALA A 28 0.23 -17.90 -2.77
N THR A 29 1.07 -18.14 -3.79
CA THR A 29 2.41 -18.69 -3.62
C THR A 29 3.33 -17.71 -2.88
N ALA A 30 3.33 -16.44 -3.26
CA ALA A 30 4.11 -15.40 -2.59
C ALA A 30 3.69 -15.24 -1.12
N LYS A 31 2.39 -15.20 -0.83
CA LYS A 31 1.86 -15.12 0.54
C LYS A 31 2.37 -16.28 1.41
N ARG A 32 2.37 -17.50 0.87
CA ARG A 32 2.91 -18.69 1.56
C ARG A 32 4.41 -18.58 1.81
N LEU A 33 5.20 -18.22 0.79
CA LEU A 33 6.65 -18.09 0.93
C LEU A 33 7.05 -17.01 1.92
N PHE A 34 6.34 -15.86 1.94
CA PHE A 34 6.57 -14.77 2.88
C PHE A 34 6.15 -15.11 4.32
N ALA A 35 5.25 -16.09 4.50
CA ALA A 35 4.92 -16.62 5.82
C ALA A 35 5.96 -17.63 6.33
N GLU A 36 6.65 -18.32 5.44
CA GLU A 36 7.65 -19.35 5.77
C GLU A 36 9.07 -18.78 5.92
N GLN A 37 9.36 -17.62 5.28
CA GLN A 37 10.69 -17.03 5.20
C GLN A 37 10.59 -15.50 5.31
N LYS A 38 11.70 -14.83 5.69
CA LYS A 38 11.75 -13.36 5.64
C LYS A 38 11.49 -12.87 4.22
N VAL A 39 10.65 -11.86 4.07
CA VAL A 39 10.30 -11.28 2.77
C VAL A 39 11.54 -10.87 1.99
N ALA A 40 12.60 -10.36 2.66
CA ALA A 40 13.86 -9.99 2.04
C ALA A 40 14.56 -11.15 1.29
N ASP A 41 14.48 -12.36 1.85
CA ASP A 41 15.20 -13.53 1.34
C ASP A 41 14.48 -14.22 0.15
N VAL A 42 13.18 -13.98 -0.02
CA VAL A 42 12.41 -14.55 -1.13
C VAL A 42 12.68 -13.76 -2.42
N THR A 43 13.12 -14.44 -3.48
CA THR A 43 13.34 -13.84 -4.80
C THR A 43 12.12 -14.00 -5.71
N MET A 44 11.99 -13.11 -6.71
CA MET A 44 10.95 -13.21 -7.75
C MET A 44 11.05 -14.57 -8.49
N SER A 45 12.28 -15.04 -8.73
CA SER A 45 12.50 -16.38 -9.34
C SER A 45 11.96 -17.50 -8.46
N ALA A 46 12.21 -17.46 -7.15
CA ALA A 46 11.69 -18.47 -6.23
C ALA A 46 10.17 -18.53 -6.21
N VAL A 47 9.50 -17.36 -6.33
CA VAL A 47 8.04 -17.30 -6.46
C VAL A 47 7.56 -17.95 -7.75
N ALA A 48 8.20 -17.66 -8.90
CA ALA A 48 7.83 -18.25 -10.19
C ALA A 48 8.01 -19.78 -10.18
N ASP A 49 9.16 -20.23 -9.68
CA ASP A 49 9.50 -21.67 -9.62
C ASP A 49 8.53 -22.41 -8.69
N ALA A 50 8.23 -21.86 -7.51
CA ALA A 50 7.29 -22.46 -6.56
C ALA A 50 5.83 -22.43 -7.05
N ALA A 51 5.44 -21.46 -7.87
CA ALA A 51 4.14 -21.40 -8.52
C ALA A 51 4.04 -22.30 -9.77
N GLY A 52 5.14 -22.84 -10.26
CA GLY A 52 5.17 -23.64 -11.48
C GLY A 52 4.89 -22.83 -12.75
N VAL A 53 5.22 -21.54 -12.77
CA VAL A 53 5.03 -20.65 -13.92
C VAL A 53 6.37 -20.13 -14.43
N GLY A 54 6.44 -19.82 -15.72
CA GLY A 54 7.65 -19.23 -16.30
C GLY A 54 7.92 -17.83 -15.75
N LYS A 55 9.21 -17.47 -15.56
CA LYS A 55 9.64 -16.13 -15.10
C LYS A 55 9.02 -14.99 -15.93
N GLY A 56 8.95 -15.15 -17.27
CA GLY A 56 8.32 -14.18 -18.15
C GLY A 56 6.83 -13.97 -17.86
N THR A 57 6.13 -15.00 -17.36
CA THR A 57 4.74 -14.88 -16.91
C THR A 57 4.65 -14.08 -15.61
N LEU A 58 5.52 -14.34 -14.64
CA LEU A 58 5.59 -13.56 -13.41
C LEU A 58 5.84 -12.07 -13.71
N TYR A 59 6.88 -11.74 -14.49
CA TYR A 59 7.26 -10.37 -14.81
C TYR A 59 6.21 -9.61 -15.66
N ARG A 60 5.32 -10.30 -16.34
CA ARG A 60 4.14 -9.67 -16.99
C ARG A 60 3.08 -9.25 -15.99
N HIS A 61 3.01 -9.89 -14.83
CA HIS A 61 2.02 -9.57 -13.78
C HIS A 61 2.54 -8.59 -12.74
N PHE A 62 3.84 -8.69 -12.43
CA PHE A 62 4.49 -7.90 -11.38
C PHE A 62 5.89 -7.52 -11.87
N GLU A 63 6.12 -6.25 -12.08
CA GLU A 63 7.39 -5.73 -12.59
C GLU A 63 8.57 -6.07 -11.67
N ASN A 64 8.30 -6.04 -10.36
CA ASN A 64 9.29 -6.30 -9.33
C ASN A 64 8.64 -6.82 -8.05
N LYS A 65 9.47 -7.09 -7.03
CA LYS A 65 9.02 -7.60 -5.73
C LYS A 65 8.13 -6.60 -4.98
N PHE A 66 8.35 -5.31 -5.16
CA PHE A 66 7.51 -4.27 -4.56
C PHE A 66 6.07 -4.33 -5.10
N GLU A 67 5.90 -4.39 -6.42
CA GLU A 67 4.59 -4.55 -7.07
C GLU A 67 3.85 -5.82 -6.59
N LEU A 68 4.59 -6.93 -6.44
CA LEU A 68 4.05 -8.17 -5.90
C LEU A 68 3.61 -8.00 -4.43
N SER A 69 4.43 -7.31 -3.62
CA SER A 69 4.13 -7.03 -2.21
C SER A 69 2.93 -6.10 -2.06
N MET A 70 2.86 -5.04 -2.86
CA MET A 70 1.72 -4.12 -2.85
C MET A 70 0.41 -4.82 -3.23
N ALA A 71 0.47 -5.74 -4.21
CA ALA A 71 -0.71 -6.53 -4.59
C ALA A 71 -1.18 -7.50 -3.48
N LEU A 72 -0.30 -7.93 -2.60
CA LEU A 72 -0.67 -8.71 -1.41
C LEU A 72 -1.36 -7.86 -0.34
N LEU A 73 -1.07 -6.56 -0.30
CA LEU A 73 -1.68 -5.60 0.64
C LEU A 73 -3.04 -5.05 0.18
N ASP A 74 -3.44 -5.35 -1.07
CA ASP A 74 -4.67 -4.81 -1.69
C ASP A 74 -5.93 -5.04 -0.84
N GLU A 75 -6.05 -6.19 -0.18
CA GLU A 75 -7.23 -6.53 0.64
C GLU A 75 -7.28 -5.67 1.91
N ASP A 76 -6.18 -5.64 2.66
CA ASP A 76 -6.04 -4.82 3.88
C ASP A 76 -6.21 -3.33 3.58
N GLN A 77 -5.72 -2.89 2.41
CA GLN A 77 -5.83 -1.50 1.98
C GLN A 77 -7.26 -1.12 1.61
N ARG A 78 -8.02 -2.01 0.95
CA ARG A 78 -9.45 -1.80 0.68
C ARG A 78 -10.27 -1.74 1.95
N ASP A 79 -10.01 -2.60 2.93
CA ASP A 79 -10.67 -2.54 4.22
C ASP A 79 -10.44 -1.19 4.91
N LEU A 80 -9.19 -0.71 4.93
CA LEU A 80 -8.87 0.62 5.45
C LEU A 80 -9.61 1.73 4.69
N GLN A 81 -9.69 1.65 3.35
CA GLN A 81 -10.44 2.60 2.53
C GLN A 81 -11.92 2.63 2.91
N ASP A 82 -12.56 1.46 2.97
CA ASP A 82 -13.98 1.35 3.27
C ASP A 82 -14.30 1.90 4.66
N ARG A 83 -13.51 1.55 5.68
CA ARG A 83 -13.68 2.08 7.05
C ARG A 83 -13.49 3.60 7.11
N THR A 84 -12.53 4.13 6.36
CA THR A 84 -12.26 5.57 6.29
C THR A 84 -13.42 6.32 5.63
N LEU A 85 -13.92 5.82 4.50
CA LEU A 85 -15.05 6.43 3.80
C LEU A 85 -16.32 6.42 4.64
N HIS A 86 -16.58 5.32 5.37
CA HIS A 86 -17.70 5.26 6.31
C HIS A 86 -17.54 6.32 7.42
N ARG A 87 -16.36 6.41 8.03
CA ARG A 87 -16.12 7.37 9.11
C ARG A 87 -16.25 8.82 8.64
N ILE A 88 -15.67 9.17 7.49
CA ILE A 88 -15.81 10.53 6.92
C ILE A 88 -17.28 10.86 6.63
N ARG A 89 -18.06 9.91 6.13
CA ARG A 89 -19.49 10.12 5.88
C ARG A 89 -20.28 10.35 7.17
N ASP A 90 -19.97 9.61 8.22
CA ASP A 90 -20.78 9.60 9.45
C ASP A 90 -20.35 10.70 10.44
N GLU A 91 -19.07 11.03 10.54
CA GLU A 91 -18.50 11.99 11.50
C GLU A 91 -17.94 13.28 10.84
N GLY A 92 -17.84 13.30 9.50
CA GLY A 92 -17.24 14.40 8.74
C GLY A 92 -15.71 14.43 8.80
N GLY A 93 -15.12 15.43 8.13
CA GLY A 93 -13.68 15.69 8.13
C GLY A 93 -13.24 16.50 9.35
N THR A 94 -13.30 15.89 10.52
CA THR A 94 -12.93 16.51 11.80
C THR A 94 -11.49 16.19 12.17
N ILE A 95 -10.94 16.92 13.16
CA ILE A 95 -9.61 16.62 13.71
C ILE A 95 -9.56 15.20 14.31
N GLU A 96 -10.65 14.72 14.89
CA GLU A 96 -10.73 13.37 15.44
C GLU A 96 -10.73 12.30 14.32
N THR A 97 -11.39 12.58 13.19
CA THR A 97 -11.32 11.71 12.00
C THR A 97 -9.90 11.64 11.43
N LEU A 98 -9.19 12.77 11.38
CA LEU A 98 -7.80 12.82 10.93
C LEU A 98 -6.86 12.06 11.88
N LYS A 99 -6.98 12.26 13.19
CA LYS A 99 -6.20 11.55 14.22
C LYS A 99 -6.43 10.04 14.15
N TRP A 100 -7.67 9.62 13.98
CA TRP A 100 -8.02 8.21 13.79
C TRP A 100 -7.39 7.65 12.50
N PHE A 101 -7.49 8.38 11.38
CA PHE A 101 -6.91 7.93 10.11
C PHE A 101 -5.39 7.75 10.20
N ILE A 102 -4.68 8.69 10.83
CA ILE A 102 -3.24 8.59 11.10
C ILE A 102 -2.93 7.33 11.93
N ALA A 103 -3.70 7.05 12.97
CA ALA A 103 -3.51 5.86 13.80
C ALA A 103 -3.72 4.57 13.01
N GLU A 104 -4.75 4.49 12.17
CA GLU A 104 -5.01 3.33 11.32
C GLU A 104 -3.91 3.10 10.27
N VAL A 105 -3.39 4.16 9.65
CA VAL A 105 -2.26 4.06 8.72
C VAL A 105 -0.99 3.60 9.44
N LEU A 106 -0.71 4.08 10.66
CA LEU A 106 0.43 3.61 11.46
C LEU A 106 0.30 2.12 11.82
N LEU A 107 -0.90 1.68 12.21
CA LEU A 107 -1.18 0.26 12.47
C LEU A 107 -1.00 -0.60 11.21
N PHE A 108 -1.47 -0.11 10.08
CA PHE A 108 -1.27 -0.77 8.77
C PHE A 108 0.22 -0.87 8.43
N THR A 109 0.96 0.23 8.57
CA THR A 109 2.40 0.30 8.30
C THR A 109 3.20 -0.65 9.19
N GLU A 110 2.90 -0.70 10.49
CA GLU A 110 3.57 -1.60 11.44
C GLU A 110 3.31 -3.08 11.10
N ARG A 111 2.04 -3.46 10.85
CA ARG A 111 1.67 -4.85 10.51
C ARG A 111 2.31 -5.34 9.21
N ASN A 112 2.49 -4.44 8.26
CA ASN A 112 2.92 -4.77 6.91
C ASN A 112 4.35 -4.28 6.58
N SER A 113 5.12 -3.95 7.62
CA SER A 113 6.45 -3.32 7.46
C SER A 113 7.41 -4.12 6.58
N GLU A 114 7.45 -5.46 6.71
CA GLU A 114 8.31 -6.31 5.88
C GLU A 114 7.93 -6.26 4.39
N LEU A 115 6.62 -6.27 4.08
CA LEU A 115 6.13 -6.18 2.70
C LEU A 115 6.39 -4.78 2.11
N LEU A 116 6.16 -3.74 2.90
CA LEU A 116 6.38 -2.35 2.49
C LEU A 116 7.87 -2.04 2.23
N CYS A 117 8.77 -2.64 3.03
CA CYS A 117 10.21 -2.51 2.83
C CYS A 117 10.76 -3.37 1.68
N ALA A 118 10.04 -4.40 1.24
CA ALA A 118 10.55 -5.39 0.28
C ALA A 118 10.95 -4.83 -1.08
N GLY A 119 10.40 -3.68 -1.47
CA GLY A 119 10.66 -3.03 -2.76
C GLY A 119 11.53 -1.78 -2.69
N ALA A 120 11.86 -1.31 -1.50
CA ALA A 120 12.57 -0.04 -1.33
C ALA A 120 14.01 -0.07 -1.92
N GLY A 121 14.60 -1.28 -2.08
CA GLY A 121 15.97 -1.42 -2.60
C GLY A 121 16.14 -1.12 -4.09
N GLU A 122 15.10 -1.28 -4.92
CA GLU A 122 15.20 -1.11 -6.37
C GLU A 122 14.89 0.32 -6.83
N ASN A 123 13.98 1.01 -6.16
CA ASN A 123 13.53 2.36 -6.54
C ASN A 123 13.89 3.45 -5.53
N GLY A 124 14.53 3.11 -4.43
CA GLY A 124 14.85 4.01 -3.33
C GLY A 124 13.59 4.52 -2.57
N PRO A 125 13.78 5.27 -1.47
CA PRO A 125 12.66 5.77 -0.66
C PRO A 125 11.68 6.66 -1.43
N VAL A 126 12.17 7.46 -2.38
CA VAL A 126 11.34 8.38 -3.18
C VAL A 126 10.41 7.62 -4.15
N GLY A 127 10.86 6.50 -4.71
CA GLY A 127 10.03 5.65 -5.57
C GLY A 127 8.85 5.03 -4.82
N SER A 128 9.07 4.65 -3.56
CA SER A 128 8.00 4.16 -2.68
C SER A 128 6.94 5.24 -2.41
N LEU A 129 7.34 6.47 -2.10
CA LEU A 129 6.43 7.58 -1.82
C LEU A 129 5.54 7.95 -3.02
N ALA A 130 6.05 7.81 -4.24
CA ALA A 130 5.32 8.11 -5.48
C ALA A 130 4.41 6.97 -5.97
N HIS A 131 4.42 5.80 -5.31
CA HIS A 131 3.65 4.63 -5.75
C HIS A 131 2.14 4.92 -5.75
N PRO A 132 1.39 4.49 -6.78
CA PRO A 132 -0.06 4.73 -6.88
C PRO A 132 -0.88 4.24 -5.68
N ALA A 133 -0.43 3.16 -4.99
CA ALA A 133 -1.09 2.65 -3.78
C ALA A 133 -1.11 3.66 -2.62
N HIS A 134 -0.13 4.58 -2.57
CA HIS A 134 -0.05 5.64 -1.57
C HIS A 134 -0.82 6.90 -1.95
N TRP A 135 -1.22 7.04 -3.23
CA TRP A 135 -1.96 8.20 -3.72
C TRP A 135 -3.27 8.43 -2.93
N TRP A 136 -3.99 7.34 -2.62
CA TRP A 136 -5.23 7.42 -1.86
C TRP A 136 -5.02 7.99 -0.45
N TRP A 137 -3.96 7.61 0.26
CA TRP A 137 -3.66 8.15 1.59
C TRP A 137 -3.42 9.66 1.54
N ARG A 138 -2.64 10.12 0.58
CA ARG A 138 -2.35 11.55 0.39
C ARG A 138 -3.61 12.36 0.07
N VAL A 139 -4.47 11.85 -0.82
CA VAL A 139 -5.75 12.50 -1.16
C VAL A 139 -6.68 12.56 0.04
N THR A 140 -6.74 11.49 0.84
CA THR A 140 -7.55 11.45 2.07
C THR A 140 -7.03 12.45 3.10
N LEU A 141 -5.72 12.47 3.37
CA LEU A 141 -5.09 13.45 4.27
C LEU A 141 -5.38 14.88 3.83
N ARG A 142 -5.17 15.18 2.54
CA ARG A 142 -5.45 16.49 1.97
C ARG A 142 -6.91 16.91 2.17
N GLY A 143 -7.84 16.01 1.88
CA GLY A 143 -9.27 16.27 2.05
C GLY A 143 -9.66 16.56 3.49
N LEU A 144 -9.12 15.81 4.45
CA LEU A 144 -9.35 16.03 5.88
C LEU A 144 -8.73 17.35 6.36
N VAL A 145 -7.47 17.60 6.01
CA VAL A 145 -6.77 18.85 6.36
C VAL A 145 -7.52 20.09 5.83
N ALA A 146 -7.96 20.06 4.57
CA ALA A 146 -8.70 21.18 3.96
C ALA A 146 -10.06 21.46 4.64
N GLN A 147 -10.72 20.42 5.19
CA GLN A 147 -11.96 20.58 5.94
C GLN A 147 -11.74 21.13 7.35
N ILE A 148 -10.61 20.79 7.98
CA ILE A 148 -10.28 21.23 9.35
C ILE A 148 -9.80 22.68 9.35
N ASN A 149 -8.89 23.04 8.44
CA ASN A 149 -8.32 24.39 8.35
C ASN A 149 -8.15 24.80 6.88
N ALA A 150 -9.14 25.53 6.37
CA ALA A 150 -9.11 26.03 4.99
C ALA A 150 -8.05 27.13 4.72
N ALA A 151 -7.44 27.69 5.75
CA ALA A 151 -6.42 28.73 5.61
C ALA A 151 -5.00 28.16 5.43
N CYS A 152 -4.78 26.86 5.75
CA CYS A 152 -3.48 26.23 5.58
C CYS A 152 -3.27 25.72 4.14
N ASN A 153 -2.01 25.50 3.77
CA ASN A 153 -1.68 24.78 2.53
C ASN A 153 -1.92 23.27 2.75
N ALA A 154 -3.14 22.82 2.42
CA ALA A 154 -3.57 21.44 2.66
C ALA A 154 -2.72 20.41 1.90
N ASP A 155 -2.21 20.72 0.71
CA ASP A 155 -1.34 19.83 -0.05
C ASP A 155 0.00 19.62 0.68
N TYR A 156 0.63 20.71 1.12
CA TYR A 156 1.91 20.62 1.83
C TYR A 156 1.79 19.93 3.18
N VAL A 157 0.74 20.24 3.95
CA VAL A 157 0.50 19.61 5.26
C VAL A 157 0.22 18.11 5.11
N ALA A 158 -0.60 17.73 4.12
CA ALA A 158 -0.87 16.33 3.82
C ALA A 158 0.40 15.56 3.42
N ASP A 159 1.23 16.16 2.57
CA ASP A 159 2.51 15.55 2.14
C ASP A 159 3.48 15.42 3.33
N ALA A 160 3.55 16.41 4.22
CA ALA A 160 4.38 16.35 5.42
C ALA A 160 3.94 15.23 6.37
N ILE A 161 2.62 15.10 6.61
CA ILE A 161 2.06 13.99 7.41
C ILE A 161 2.35 12.65 6.73
N PHE A 162 2.13 12.55 5.42
CA PHE A 162 2.36 11.33 4.66
C PHE A 162 3.81 10.85 4.73
N ILE A 163 4.79 11.76 4.61
CA ILE A 163 6.22 11.43 4.76
C ILE A 163 6.51 10.83 6.14
N LEU A 164 5.89 11.35 7.20
CA LEU A 164 6.07 10.81 8.55
C LEU A 164 5.43 9.43 8.75
N LEU A 165 4.42 9.07 7.94
CA LEU A 165 3.77 7.76 7.95
C LEU A 165 4.51 6.71 7.11
N ASP A 166 5.55 7.11 6.36
CA ASP A 166 6.35 6.18 5.56
C ASP A 166 7.01 5.12 6.44
N VAL A 167 7.05 3.89 5.92
CA VAL A 167 7.54 2.71 6.66
C VAL A 167 8.97 2.88 7.18
N HIS A 168 9.86 3.56 6.44
CA HIS A 168 11.24 3.76 6.87
C HIS A 168 11.34 4.74 8.03
N ASN A 169 10.51 5.80 8.02
CA ASN A 169 10.43 6.76 9.14
C ASN A 169 9.82 6.10 10.38
N VAL A 170 8.76 5.33 10.22
CA VAL A 170 8.16 4.56 11.32
C VAL A 170 9.17 3.55 11.87
N TYR A 171 9.87 2.81 11.00
CA TYR A 171 10.93 1.88 11.40
C TYR A 171 12.03 2.58 12.20
N PHE A 172 12.56 3.72 11.71
CA PHE A 172 13.56 4.51 12.41
C PHE A 172 13.09 4.93 13.82
N LEU A 173 11.87 5.43 13.94
CA LEU A 173 11.32 5.83 15.24
C LEU A 173 11.18 4.63 16.19
N ARG A 174 10.74 3.49 15.67
CA ARG A 174 10.49 2.27 16.44
C ARG A 174 11.78 1.55 16.85
N GLN A 175 12.67 1.30 15.87
CA GLN A 175 13.83 0.45 16.07
C GLN A 175 15.08 1.23 16.53
N ASP A 176 15.35 2.36 15.89
CA ASP A 176 16.58 3.13 16.17
C ASP A 176 16.39 4.10 17.33
N ARG A 177 15.20 4.69 17.48
CA ARG A 177 14.89 5.64 18.56
C ARG A 177 14.20 5.00 19.76
N GLY A 178 13.70 3.76 19.65
CA GLY A 178 13.09 2.99 20.75
C GLY A 178 11.71 3.48 21.18
N TYR A 179 11.00 4.30 20.38
CA TYR A 179 9.62 4.67 20.71
C TYR A 179 8.69 3.47 20.59
N SER A 180 7.71 3.35 21.50
CA SER A 180 6.60 2.42 21.31
C SER A 180 5.68 2.92 20.17
N LEU A 181 4.91 2.00 19.54
CA LEU A 181 3.93 2.40 18.51
C LEU A 181 2.92 3.40 19.08
N GLU A 182 2.48 3.19 20.32
CA GLU A 182 1.58 4.10 21.05
C GLU A 182 2.21 5.51 21.19
N GLN A 183 3.49 5.59 21.56
CA GLN A 183 4.20 6.88 21.64
C GLN A 183 4.28 7.58 20.28
N VAL A 184 4.56 6.84 19.19
CA VAL A 184 4.58 7.40 17.83
C VAL A 184 3.18 7.93 17.48
N MET A 185 2.13 7.15 17.70
CA MET A 185 0.74 7.55 17.44
C MET A 185 0.35 8.82 18.22
N ASN A 186 0.58 8.83 19.54
CA ASN A 186 0.21 9.95 20.40
C ASN A 186 0.97 11.23 20.01
N ASN A 187 2.28 11.14 19.76
CA ASN A 187 3.09 12.29 19.35
C ASN A 187 2.66 12.85 18.00
N MET A 188 2.34 11.99 17.02
CA MET A 188 1.83 12.44 15.73
C MET A 188 0.48 13.12 15.85
N GLN A 189 -0.43 12.58 16.64
CA GLN A 189 -1.75 13.18 16.87
C GLN A 189 -1.65 14.57 17.52
N VAL A 190 -0.79 14.72 18.54
CA VAL A 190 -0.53 16.03 19.19
C VAL A 190 0.11 17.01 18.21
N MET A 191 1.08 16.56 17.43
CA MET A 191 1.74 17.40 16.41
C MET A 191 0.74 17.93 15.38
N VAL A 192 -0.08 17.06 14.81
CA VAL A 192 -1.09 17.42 13.80
C VAL A 192 -2.15 18.35 14.37
N GLU A 193 -2.61 18.11 15.60
CA GLU A 193 -3.55 19.01 16.28
C GLU A 193 -2.96 20.43 16.46
N ASN A 194 -1.69 20.54 16.84
CA ASN A 194 -1.02 21.83 16.98
C ASN A 194 -0.76 22.53 15.64
N MET A 195 -0.53 21.77 14.55
CA MET A 195 -0.33 22.34 13.20
C MET A 195 -1.60 22.89 12.58
N LEU A 196 -2.77 22.40 12.99
CA LEU A 196 -4.06 22.74 12.38
C LEU A 196 -4.93 23.69 13.23
N ARG A 197 -4.48 24.08 14.40
CA ARG A 197 -5.07 25.17 15.19
C ARG A 197 -4.76 26.52 14.57
#